data_db7c3ae356317169211a8191cc792f31
#
_entry.id   db7c3ae356317169211a8191cc792f31
#
_cell.length_a   1.000
_cell.length_b   1.000
_cell.length_c   1.000
_cell.angle_alpha   90.00
_cell.angle_beta   90.00
_cell.angle_gamma   90.00
#
_symmetry.space_group_name_H-M   'P 1'
#
loop_
_entity.id
_entity.type
_entity.pdbx_description
1 polymer ?
#
loop_
_entity_poly.entity_id
_entity_poly.type
_entity_poly.pdbx_seq_one_letter_code
_entity_poly.pdbx_strand_id
1 'polypeptide(L)'
;MEQKISIIKIGGNVIDNESALQSFLRDFASLPNPKILIHGGGKLASRLSEKLGVETKMIDGRRVTDDQTIDIVTMVYAGLVNKRIVASLSALSCPALGLCGADGNVIPSHLRSKEPLDFGWVGDICPEDINTDFIASLLQQGITPVFCAITNDGEGHLLNTKFL
;
A
#
# COMPACT_ATOMS: atom_id res chain seq x y z
N MET A 1 -27.43 -13.61 1.07
CA MET A 1 -27.23 -12.14 0.95
C MET A 1 -25.77 -11.91 0.60
N GLU A 2 -25.49 -11.23 -0.51
CA GLU A 2 -24.11 -10.82 -0.84
C GLU A 2 -23.60 -9.89 0.25
N GLN A 3 -22.48 -10.26 0.87
CA GLN A 3 -21.86 -9.45 1.91
C GLN A 3 -21.06 -8.33 1.24
N LYS A 4 -21.48 -7.08 1.45
CA LYS A 4 -20.85 -5.91 0.87
C LYS A 4 -19.50 -5.64 1.55
N ILE A 5 -18.41 -5.59 0.76
CA ILE A 5 -17.07 -5.29 1.24
C ILE A 5 -16.83 -3.78 1.14
N SER A 6 -16.33 -3.16 2.22
CA SER A 6 -15.92 -1.77 2.22
C SER A 6 -14.42 -1.67 1.92
N ILE A 7 -14.04 -1.07 0.79
CA ILE A 7 -12.64 -0.82 0.42
C ILE A 7 -12.38 0.68 0.56
N ILE A 8 -11.46 1.05 1.43
CA ILE A 8 -11.15 2.45 1.72
C ILE A 8 -9.67 2.71 1.46
N LYS A 9 -9.39 3.80 0.75
CA LYS A 9 -8.02 4.24 0.48
C LYS A 9 -7.72 5.56 1.17
N ILE A 10 -6.57 5.65 1.84
CA ILE A 10 -6.05 6.88 2.40
C ILE A 10 -4.78 7.34 1.68
N GLY A 11 -4.69 8.64 1.46
CA GLY A 11 -3.53 9.27 0.83
C GLY A 11 -2.58 9.93 1.82
N GLY A 12 -1.53 10.52 1.29
CA GLY A 12 -0.46 11.15 2.08
C GLY A 12 -0.96 12.24 3.04
N ASN A 13 -1.99 12.99 2.70
CA ASN A 13 -2.50 14.05 3.57
C ASN A 13 -3.03 13.52 4.91
N VAL A 14 -3.66 12.33 4.91
CA VAL A 14 -4.11 11.67 6.13
C VAL A 14 -2.94 11.03 6.86
N ILE A 15 -2.06 10.32 6.13
CA ILE A 15 -0.93 9.58 6.70
C ILE A 15 0.09 10.51 7.36
N ASP A 16 0.33 11.69 6.78
CA ASP A 16 1.33 12.65 7.25
C ASP A 16 0.84 13.54 8.41
N ASN A 17 -0.44 13.45 8.76
CA ASN A 17 -1.04 14.16 9.89
C ASN A 17 -1.49 13.16 10.95
N GLU A 18 -0.75 13.11 12.06
CA GLU A 18 -0.97 12.13 13.14
C GLU A 18 -2.42 12.18 13.69
N SER A 19 -2.94 13.38 13.95
CA SER A 19 -4.30 13.51 14.50
C SER A 19 -5.38 13.09 13.49
N ALA A 20 -5.20 13.43 12.22
CA ALA A 20 -6.10 13.01 11.15
C ALA A 20 -6.06 11.49 10.96
N LEU A 21 -4.88 10.88 10.99
CA LEU A 21 -4.71 9.43 10.88
C LEU A 21 -5.39 8.72 12.06
N GLN A 22 -5.15 9.16 13.28
CA GLN A 22 -5.76 8.56 14.46
C GLN A 22 -7.28 8.69 14.48
N SER A 23 -7.84 9.84 14.05
CA SER A 23 -9.28 10.00 13.91
C SER A 23 -9.85 9.06 12.86
N PHE A 24 -9.23 9.02 11.69
CA PHE A 24 -9.63 8.11 10.61
C PHE A 24 -9.60 6.65 11.06
N LEU A 25 -8.55 6.21 11.74
CA LEU A 25 -8.42 4.80 12.18
C LEU A 25 -9.47 4.41 13.21
N ARG A 26 -9.89 5.33 14.10
CA ARG A 26 -11.03 5.09 15.00
C ARG A 26 -12.33 4.90 14.23
N ASP A 27 -12.61 5.78 13.28
CA ASP A 27 -13.82 5.68 12.44
C ASP A 27 -13.79 4.40 11.60
N PHE A 28 -12.64 4.10 10.98
CA PHE A 28 -12.45 2.88 10.20
C PHE A 28 -12.61 1.61 11.04
N ALA A 29 -12.05 1.57 12.26
CA ALA A 29 -12.19 0.42 13.16
C ALA A 29 -13.66 0.15 13.52
N SER A 30 -14.48 1.20 13.65
CA SER A 30 -15.90 1.11 13.98
C SER A 30 -16.78 0.62 12.81
N LEU A 31 -16.29 0.64 11.58
CA LEU A 31 -17.05 0.15 10.43
C LEU A 31 -17.28 -1.37 10.53
N PRO A 32 -18.44 -1.86 10.07
CA PRO A 32 -18.68 -3.29 10.04
C PRO A 32 -17.73 -4.02 9.08
N ASN A 33 -17.42 -5.27 9.38
CA ASN A 33 -16.68 -6.16 8.48
C ASN A 33 -17.63 -6.74 7.40
N PRO A 34 -17.12 -7.18 6.22
CA PRO A 34 -15.71 -7.16 5.82
C PRO A 34 -15.25 -5.78 5.29
N LYS A 35 -14.01 -5.45 5.59
CA LYS A 35 -13.41 -4.19 5.13
C LYS A 35 -11.92 -4.34 4.81
N ILE A 36 -11.43 -3.50 3.89
CA ILE A 36 -10.04 -3.47 3.44
C ILE A 36 -9.54 -2.03 3.50
N LEU A 37 -8.32 -1.84 3.98
CA LEU A 37 -7.65 -0.54 3.96
C LEU A 37 -6.50 -0.56 2.96
N ILE A 38 -6.40 0.51 2.15
CA ILE A 38 -5.30 0.72 1.21
C ILE A 38 -4.61 2.05 1.56
N HIS A 39 -3.29 2.08 1.57
CA HIS A 39 -2.54 3.28 1.87
C HIS A 39 -1.30 3.47 0.99
N GLY A 40 -0.85 4.71 0.90
CA GLY A 40 0.45 5.10 0.36
C GLY A 40 1.43 5.53 1.46
N GLY A 41 2.16 6.60 1.24
CA GLY A 41 3.17 7.15 2.17
C GLY A 41 4.16 8.10 1.49
N GLY A 42 3.75 8.67 0.35
CA GLY A 42 4.63 9.38 -0.56
C GLY A 42 5.44 10.53 0.04
N LYS A 43 4.85 11.37 0.89
CA LYS A 43 5.58 12.50 1.53
C LYS A 43 6.61 12.00 2.53
N LEU A 44 6.28 10.96 3.31
CA LEU A 44 7.23 10.38 4.25
C LEU A 44 8.41 9.73 3.52
N ALA A 45 8.16 9.03 2.41
CA ALA A 45 9.22 8.50 1.56
C ALA A 45 10.10 9.61 0.97
N SER A 46 9.51 10.72 0.49
CA SER A 46 10.29 11.86 -0.02
C SER A 46 11.20 12.47 1.06
N ARG A 47 10.69 12.64 2.28
CA ARG A 47 11.50 13.13 3.42
C ARG A 47 12.65 12.18 3.78
N LEU A 48 12.42 10.88 3.68
CA LEU A 48 13.48 9.90 3.93
C LEU A 48 14.51 9.91 2.80
N SER A 49 14.07 9.97 1.53
CA SER A 49 14.98 10.12 0.38
C SER A 49 15.89 11.33 0.53
N GLU A 50 15.32 12.49 0.87
CA GLU A 50 16.09 13.73 1.10
C GLU A 50 17.16 13.56 2.18
N LYS A 51 16.79 12.94 3.32
CA LYS A 51 17.74 12.65 4.41
C LYS A 51 18.87 11.70 4.01
N LEU A 52 18.61 10.81 3.07
CA LEU A 52 19.59 9.85 2.55
C LEU A 52 20.35 10.38 1.32
N GLY A 53 20.08 11.64 0.89
CA GLY A 53 20.70 12.22 -0.28
C GLY A 53 20.23 11.63 -1.61
N VAL A 54 19.07 10.97 -1.63
CA VAL A 54 18.47 10.38 -2.84
C VAL A 54 17.44 11.37 -3.42
N GLU A 55 17.67 11.77 -4.67
CA GLU A 55 16.77 12.71 -5.35
C GLU A 55 15.39 12.08 -5.60
N THR A 56 14.34 12.81 -5.24
CA THR A 56 12.96 12.41 -5.56
C THR A 56 12.49 13.09 -6.83
N LYS A 57 12.27 12.31 -7.88
CA LYS A 57 11.74 12.80 -9.15
C LYS A 57 10.28 12.40 -9.30
N MET A 58 9.40 13.39 -9.50
CA MET A 58 7.95 13.19 -9.71
C MET A 58 7.57 13.67 -11.10
N ILE A 59 6.79 12.88 -11.83
CA ILE A 59 6.26 13.22 -13.16
C ILE A 59 4.77 12.87 -13.15
N ASP A 60 3.92 13.86 -13.41
CA ASP A 60 2.45 13.73 -13.42
C ASP A 60 1.89 13.04 -12.16
N GLY A 61 2.46 13.39 -10.99
CA GLY A 61 2.06 12.84 -9.71
C GLY A 61 2.50 11.38 -9.46
N ARG A 62 3.38 10.84 -10.31
CA ARG A 62 4.01 9.53 -10.16
C ARG A 62 5.49 9.67 -9.85
N ARG A 63 5.99 8.84 -8.95
CA ARG A 63 7.40 8.80 -8.58
C ARG A 63 8.17 7.97 -9.60
N VAL A 64 9.21 8.57 -10.21
CA VAL A 64 10.24 7.80 -10.91
C VAL A 64 10.97 6.99 -9.84
N THR A 65 11.08 5.70 -10.03
CA THR A 65 11.49 4.74 -9.01
C THR A 65 12.68 3.93 -9.52
N ASP A 66 13.88 4.44 -9.26
CA ASP A 66 15.14 3.73 -9.49
C ASP A 66 15.42 2.71 -8.37
N ASP A 67 16.56 2.02 -8.44
CA ASP A 67 16.97 0.99 -7.48
C ASP A 67 17.00 1.50 -6.04
N GLN A 68 17.51 2.70 -5.80
CA GLN A 68 17.55 3.27 -4.46
C GLN A 68 16.18 3.71 -3.99
N THR A 69 15.37 4.22 -4.90
CA THR A 69 14.03 4.70 -4.59
C THR A 69 13.08 3.55 -4.26
N ILE A 70 13.18 2.40 -4.95
CA ILE A 70 12.32 1.24 -4.63
C ILE A 70 12.60 0.73 -3.22
N ASP A 71 13.85 0.68 -2.79
CA ASP A 71 14.23 0.30 -1.44
C ASP A 71 13.61 1.26 -0.40
N ILE A 72 13.75 2.57 -0.62
CA ILE A 72 13.22 3.58 0.30
C ILE A 72 11.69 3.50 0.40
N VAL A 73 10.98 3.42 -0.73
CA VAL A 73 9.52 3.34 -0.69
C VAL A 73 9.04 2.03 -0.07
N THR A 74 9.75 0.94 -0.26
CA THR A 74 9.46 -0.34 0.40
C THR A 74 9.63 -0.22 1.91
N MET A 75 10.76 0.30 2.39
CA MET A 75 11.00 0.51 3.83
C MET A 75 9.90 1.39 4.46
N VAL A 76 9.51 2.47 3.76
CA VAL A 76 8.51 3.41 4.27
C VAL A 76 7.10 2.83 4.18
N TYR A 77 6.70 2.32 3.02
CA TYR A 77 5.31 1.90 2.80
C TYR A 77 5.01 0.57 3.50
N ALA A 78 5.78 -0.48 3.17
CA ALA A 78 5.53 -1.82 3.70
C ALA A 78 6.03 -2.00 5.14
N GLY A 79 7.08 -1.30 5.50
CA GLY A 79 7.64 -1.33 6.86
C GLY A 79 6.94 -0.34 7.78
N LEU A 80 7.34 0.93 7.72
CA LEU A 80 7.01 1.90 8.75
C LEU A 80 5.53 2.27 8.78
N VAL A 81 4.96 2.72 7.66
CA VAL A 81 3.56 3.22 7.62
C VAL A 81 2.59 2.07 7.83
N ASN A 82 2.77 0.99 7.10
CA ASN A 82 1.90 -0.18 7.20
C ASN A 82 1.83 -0.74 8.63
N LYS A 83 2.98 -0.94 9.26
CA LYS A 83 3.03 -1.53 10.61
C LYS A 83 2.53 -0.57 11.70
N ARG A 84 2.71 0.75 11.54
CA ARG A 84 2.09 1.74 12.44
C ARG A 84 0.56 1.72 12.35
N ILE A 85 0.01 1.64 11.14
CA ILE A 85 -1.45 1.52 10.93
C ILE A 85 -1.97 0.23 11.58
N VAL A 86 -1.34 -0.90 11.33
CA VAL A 86 -1.73 -2.20 11.91
C VAL A 86 -1.68 -2.16 13.44
N ALA A 87 -0.61 -1.61 14.03
CA ALA A 87 -0.49 -1.47 15.47
C ALA A 87 -1.62 -0.60 16.06
N SER A 88 -1.95 0.51 15.40
CA SER A 88 -3.05 1.39 15.81
C SER A 88 -4.42 0.70 15.72
N LEU A 89 -4.68 -0.06 14.66
CA LEU A 89 -5.91 -0.84 14.51
C LEU A 89 -6.01 -1.93 15.57
N SER A 90 -4.91 -2.60 15.89
CA SER A 90 -4.86 -3.61 16.97
C SER A 90 -5.22 -3.00 18.33
N ALA A 91 -4.74 -1.80 18.62
CA ALA A 91 -5.09 -1.06 19.86
C ALA A 91 -6.59 -0.69 19.91
N LEU A 92 -7.27 -0.64 18.76
CA LEU A 92 -8.70 -0.39 18.61
C LEU A 92 -9.53 -1.68 18.52
N SER A 93 -8.94 -2.83 18.88
CA SER A 93 -9.59 -4.14 18.80
C SER A 93 -10.08 -4.50 17.38
N CYS A 94 -9.41 -3.97 16.36
CA CYS A 94 -9.65 -4.29 14.97
C CYS A 94 -8.53 -5.22 14.46
N PRO A 95 -8.76 -6.54 14.36
CA PRO A 95 -7.75 -7.47 13.86
C PRO A 95 -7.35 -7.09 12.44
N ALA A 96 -6.08 -6.78 12.25
CA ALA A 96 -5.57 -6.32 10.96
C ALA A 96 -4.28 -7.03 10.57
N LEU A 97 -4.13 -7.32 9.28
CA LEU A 97 -2.92 -7.88 8.69
C LEU A 97 -2.35 -6.90 7.66
N GLY A 98 -1.13 -6.43 7.93
CA GLY A 98 -0.43 -5.53 7.00
C GLY A 98 0.27 -6.32 5.92
N LEU A 99 -0.03 -5.97 4.67
CA LEU A 99 0.40 -6.66 3.46
C LEU A 99 0.90 -5.66 2.40
N CYS A 100 1.76 -6.14 1.54
CA CYS A 100 1.99 -5.59 0.20
C CYS A 100 1.57 -6.62 -0.85
N GLY A 101 1.59 -6.27 -2.12
CA GLY A 101 1.17 -7.20 -3.18
C GLY A 101 2.07 -8.43 -3.32
N ALA A 102 3.34 -8.34 -2.86
CA ALA A 102 4.29 -9.45 -2.88
C ALA A 102 3.98 -10.54 -1.84
N ASP A 103 3.32 -10.17 -0.72
CA ASP A 103 2.96 -11.13 0.32
C ASP A 103 1.94 -12.15 -0.23
N GLY A 104 2.32 -13.42 -0.26
CA GLY A 104 1.50 -14.47 -0.86
C GLY A 104 1.22 -14.27 -2.35
N ASN A 105 1.97 -13.40 -3.04
CA ASN A 105 1.73 -12.99 -4.41
C ASN A 105 0.27 -12.55 -4.64
N VAL A 106 -0.27 -11.82 -3.67
CA VAL A 106 -1.71 -11.50 -3.64
C VAL A 106 -2.12 -10.46 -4.66
N ILE A 107 -1.22 -9.52 -4.99
CA ILE A 107 -1.44 -8.49 -6.02
C ILE A 107 -0.17 -8.39 -6.86
N PRO A 108 0.03 -9.31 -7.83
CA PRO A 108 1.10 -9.17 -8.79
C PRO A 108 0.86 -7.97 -9.71
N SER A 109 1.92 -7.46 -10.32
CA SER A 109 1.83 -6.39 -11.29
C SER A 109 2.86 -6.56 -12.40
N HIS A 110 2.65 -5.89 -13.50
CA HIS A 110 3.56 -5.89 -14.63
C HIS A 110 4.42 -4.64 -14.61
N LEU A 111 5.71 -4.77 -14.88
CA LEU A 111 6.59 -3.62 -15.02
C LEU A 111 6.03 -2.68 -16.09
N ARG A 112 5.87 -1.42 -15.73
CA ARG A 112 5.35 -0.40 -16.65
C ARG A 112 6.25 -0.28 -17.88
N SER A 113 5.64 -0.11 -19.05
CA SER A 113 6.37 0.19 -20.29
C SER A 113 7.30 1.40 -20.10
N LYS A 114 8.49 1.29 -20.66
CA LYS A 114 9.49 2.37 -20.69
C LYS A 114 9.19 3.45 -21.73
N GLU A 115 8.25 3.20 -22.59
CA GLU A 115 7.81 4.16 -23.59
C GLU A 115 6.46 4.80 -23.20
N PRO A 116 6.25 6.10 -23.41
CA PRO A 116 7.21 7.10 -23.91
C PRO A 116 8.18 7.62 -22.81
N LEU A 117 8.07 7.16 -21.57
CA LEU A 117 8.87 7.61 -20.43
C LEU A 117 9.14 6.46 -19.46
N ASP A 118 10.43 6.24 -19.17
CA ASP A 118 10.85 5.25 -18.19
C ASP A 118 10.63 5.75 -16.76
N PHE A 119 9.74 5.07 -16.03
CA PHE A 119 9.49 5.32 -14.62
C PHE A 119 10.30 4.42 -13.67
N GLY A 120 11.15 3.53 -14.21
CA GLY A 120 11.89 2.54 -13.43
C GLY A 120 10.98 1.45 -12.85
N TRP A 121 11.20 1.08 -11.60
CA TRP A 121 10.47 0.03 -10.88
C TRP A 121 9.04 0.45 -10.51
N VAL A 122 8.24 0.72 -11.52
CA VAL A 122 6.82 1.06 -11.37
C VAL A 122 5.96 -0.05 -11.97
N GLY A 123 4.95 -0.48 -11.23
CA GLY A 123 4.04 -1.55 -11.62
C GLY A 123 2.66 -1.07 -12.03
N ASP A 124 2.06 -1.79 -12.97
CA ASP A 124 0.66 -1.68 -13.34
C ASP A 124 -0.06 -2.99 -13.00
N ILE A 125 -1.19 -2.88 -12.32
CA ILE A 125 -1.99 -4.03 -11.86
C ILE A 125 -2.99 -4.42 -12.95
N CYS A 126 -3.07 -5.72 -13.23
CA CYS A 126 -4.19 -6.33 -13.94
C CYS A 126 -5.20 -6.87 -12.93
N PRO A 127 -6.46 -6.45 -12.94
CA PRO A 127 -7.46 -6.93 -11.99
C PRO A 127 -7.62 -8.46 -11.98
N GLU A 128 -7.41 -9.09 -13.12
CA GLU A 128 -7.53 -10.54 -13.31
C GLU A 128 -6.43 -11.34 -12.58
N ASP A 129 -5.29 -10.70 -12.30
CA ASP A 129 -4.15 -11.34 -11.65
C ASP A 129 -4.25 -11.30 -10.12
N ILE A 130 -5.21 -10.55 -9.56
CA ILE A 130 -5.38 -10.42 -8.12
C ILE A 130 -5.89 -11.73 -7.52
N ASN A 131 -5.18 -12.24 -6.51
CA ASN A 131 -5.59 -13.42 -5.76
C ASN A 131 -6.74 -13.10 -4.80
N THR A 132 -7.95 -13.03 -5.36
CA THR A 132 -9.17 -12.70 -4.60
C THR A 132 -9.53 -13.76 -3.57
N ASP A 133 -9.17 -15.03 -3.80
CA ASP A 133 -9.43 -16.12 -2.86
C ASP A 133 -8.61 -15.96 -1.58
N PHE A 134 -7.34 -15.54 -1.70
CA PHE A 134 -6.51 -15.23 -0.54
C PHE A 134 -7.11 -14.08 0.27
N ILE A 135 -7.53 -12.99 -0.39
CA ILE A 135 -8.18 -11.86 0.28
C ILE A 135 -9.48 -12.29 0.97
N ALA A 136 -10.32 -13.06 0.27
CA ALA A 136 -11.57 -13.57 0.81
C ALA A 136 -11.33 -14.45 2.05
N SER A 137 -10.29 -15.28 2.05
CA SER A 137 -9.95 -16.13 3.20
C SER A 137 -9.61 -15.32 4.45
N LEU A 138 -8.91 -14.19 4.32
CA LEU A 138 -8.63 -13.29 5.44
C LEU A 138 -9.90 -12.62 5.97
N LEU A 139 -10.73 -12.12 5.06
CA LEU A 139 -11.99 -11.47 5.43
C LEU A 139 -12.96 -12.45 6.14
N GLN A 140 -13.03 -13.70 5.72
CA GLN A 140 -13.82 -14.75 6.36
C GLN A 140 -13.36 -15.08 7.78
N GLN A 141 -12.06 -14.91 8.06
CA GLN A 141 -11.49 -15.05 9.40
C GLN A 141 -11.69 -13.79 10.27
N GLY A 142 -12.36 -12.76 9.77
CA GLY A 142 -12.53 -11.49 10.46
C GLY A 142 -11.27 -10.61 10.49
N ILE A 143 -10.27 -10.94 9.68
CA ILE A 143 -9.03 -10.18 9.56
C ILE A 143 -9.23 -9.07 8.52
N THR A 144 -8.85 -7.85 8.88
CA THR A 144 -8.86 -6.69 7.99
C THR A 144 -7.52 -6.58 7.25
N PRO A 145 -7.46 -6.82 5.93
CA PRO A 145 -6.25 -6.58 5.16
C PRO A 145 -5.92 -5.09 5.08
N VAL A 146 -4.64 -4.74 5.27
CA VAL A 146 -4.12 -3.38 5.14
C VAL A 146 -3.02 -3.39 4.10
N PHE A 147 -3.32 -2.97 2.88
CA PHE A 147 -2.39 -3.00 1.76
C PHE A 147 -1.62 -1.69 1.61
N CYS A 148 -0.31 -1.78 1.45
CA CYS A 148 0.52 -0.68 1.00
C CYS A 148 0.79 -0.73 -0.52
N ALA A 149 1.24 0.38 -1.10
CA ALA A 149 1.42 0.57 -2.53
C ALA A 149 2.73 -0.06 -3.08
N ILE A 150 3.06 -1.28 -2.66
CA ILE A 150 4.16 -2.09 -3.16
C ILE A 150 3.59 -3.40 -3.70
N THR A 151 4.06 -3.81 -4.86
CA THR A 151 3.70 -5.08 -5.53
C THR A 151 4.96 -5.78 -6.00
N ASN A 152 4.84 -6.83 -6.80
CA ASN A 152 5.95 -7.57 -7.38
C ASN A 152 5.63 -7.99 -8.83
N ASP A 153 6.67 -8.28 -9.60
CA ASP A 153 6.56 -8.74 -10.99
C ASP A 153 6.51 -10.26 -11.17
N GLY A 154 6.64 -11.02 -10.08
CA GLY A 154 6.77 -12.48 -10.14
C GLY A 154 8.16 -12.99 -10.52
N GLU A 155 9.10 -12.11 -10.84
CA GLU A 155 10.50 -12.42 -11.22
C GLU A 155 11.50 -12.09 -10.10
N GLY A 156 11.00 -11.64 -8.95
CA GLY A 156 11.82 -11.32 -7.78
C GLY A 156 12.04 -9.83 -7.53
N HIS A 157 11.41 -8.96 -8.32
CA HIS A 157 11.52 -7.52 -8.14
C HIS A 157 10.28 -6.93 -7.49
N LEU A 158 10.49 -5.95 -6.62
CA LEU A 158 9.42 -5.13 -6.05
C LEU A 158 9.09 -3.96 -6.97
N LEU A 159 7.83 -3.60 -7.03
CA LEU A 159 7.33 -2.51 -7.86
C LEU A 159 6.55 -1.51 -7.02
N ASN A 160 6.82 -0.22 -7.25
CA ASN A 160 6.03 0.88 -6.70
C ASN A 160 4.76 1.04 -7.54
N THR A 161 3.61 0.85 -6.93
CA THR A 161 2.34 0.79 -7.65
C THR A 161 1.37 1.83 -7.13
N LYS A 162 0.55 2.38 -7.99
CA LYS A 162 -0.51 3.30 -7.61
C LYS A 162 -1.83 2.55 -7.60
N PHE A 163 -2.39 2.30 -6.43
CA PHE A 163 -3.78 1.89 -6.28
C PHE A 163 -4.68 3.11 -6.45
N LEU A 164 -5.36 3.22 -7.60
CA LEU A 164 -6.36 4.25 -7.95
C LEU A 164 -5.91 5.71 -7.83
#